data_418f52a89e14b64090a4e5b4c93f7e8c
#
_entry.id   418f52a89e14b64090a4e5b4c93f7e8c
#
_cell.length_a   1.000
_cell.length_b   1.000
_cell.length_c   1.000
_cell.angle_alpha   90.00
_cell.angle_beta   90.00
_cell.angle_gamma   90.00
#
_symmetry.space_group_name_H-M   'P 1'
#
loop_
_entity.id
_entity.type
_entity.pdbx_description
1 polymer ?
#
loop_
_entity_poly.entity_id
_entity_poly.type
_entity_poly.pdbx_seq_one_letter_code
_entity_poly.pdbx_strand_id
1 'polypeptide(L)'
;MGSNLSFVMPLLRCLNQSEDLRMNYRLLCKRLEVTVEVLQEIAELVNEMEPLLYQDGEDLVLVKKLDLINAKNIHEKVSTRGRFVLKDVTPSTNGELMNARDELVSGDALVAEIQTQGRSLRGTQWLTSIGTNIMLSMAFKFPSHQHLLGFSLAVGVATVNALEFAGVRDVKLKWPNDVVINDKKVAGILIESVQGEGEEIFAIVGVGLNVHHSESIDKLIDRPYTDLEELGYNLTRDEICINLINEIKYAASSFR
;
A
#
# COMPACT_ATOMS: atom_id res chain seq x y z
N MET A 1 -13.36 -19.00 4.37
CA MET A 1 -12.92 -17.59 4.30
C MET A 1 -11.70 -17.34 3.38
N GLY A 2 -10.74 -18.26 3.21
CA GLY A 2 -9.52 -17.97 2.43
C GLY A 2 -9.65 -17.97 0.90
N SER A 3 -10.64 -18.65 0.32
CA SER A 3 -10.73 -18.81 -1.15
C SER A 3 -11.31 -17.59 -1.88
N ASN A 4 -12.19 -16.81 -1.25
CA ASN A 4 -12.90 -15.71 -1.91
C ASN A 4 -12.16 -14.37 -1.86
N LEU A 5 -11.14 -14.24 -0.99
CA LEU A 5 -10.36 -13.00 -0.85
C LEU A 5 -9.63 -12.61 -2.15
N SER A 6 -9.22 -13.58 -2.95
CA SER A 6 -8.57 -13.34 -4.26
C SER A 6 -9.50 -12.70 -5.29
N PHE A 7 -10.82 -12.78 -5.13
CA PHE A 7 -11.80 -12.20 -6.03
C PHE A 7 -12.23 -10.78 -5.62
N VAL A 8 -11.86 -10.31 -4.43
CA VAL A 8 -12.22 -8.96 -3.94
C VAL A 8 -11.75 -7.87 -4.91
N MET A 9 -10.46 -7.83 -5.23
CA MET A 9 -9.94 -6.80 -6.13
C MET A 9 -10.40 -6.95 -7.58
N PRO A 10 -10.48 -8.14 -8.17
CA PRO A 10 -11.14 -8.34 -9.47
C PRO A 10 -12.57 -7.80 -9.53
N LEU A 11 -13.41 -8.07 -8.51
CA LEU A 11 -14.76 -7.52 -8.41
C LEU A 11 -14.75 -6.00 -8.38
N LEU A 12 -13.96 -5.41 -7.48
CA LEU A 12 -13.88 -3.96 -7.32
C LEU A 12 -13.34 -3.27 -8.58
N ARG A 13 -12.36 -3.85 -9.27
CA ARG A 13 -11.86 -3.33 -10.55
C ARG A 13 -12.94 -3.35 -11.63
N CYS A 14 -13.75 -4.41 -11.72
CA CYS A 14 -14.87 -4.49 -12.66
C CYS A 14 -15.88 -3.37 -12.44
N LEU A 15 -16.29 -3.14 -11.19
CA LEU A 15 -17.23 -2.09 -10.84
C LEU A 15 -16.62 -0.69 -11.00
N ASN A 16 -15.38 -0.49 -10.56
CA ASN A 16 -14.68 0.80 -10.61
C ASN A 16 -14.42 1.29 -12.05
N GLN A 17 -14.38 0.37 -13.01
CA GLN A 17 -14.21 0.67 -14.45
C GLN A 17 -15.53 0.88 -15.18
N SER A 18 -16.68 0.49 -14.60
CA SER A 18 -17.99 0.73 -15.20
C SER A 18 -18.38 2.21 -15.12
N GLU A 19 -19.15 2.69 -16.11
CA GLU A 19 -19.50 4.11 -16.25
C GLU A 19 -20.23 4.65 -15.01
N ASP A 20 -21.21 3.87 -14.49
CA ASP A 20 -22.04 4.24 -13.36
C ASP A 20 -21.65 3.51 -12.05
N LEU A 21 -20.44 2.97 -11.96
CA LEU A 21 -19.98 2.18 -10.81
C LEU A 21 -20.89 0.99 -10.47
N ARG A 22 -21.60 0.47 -11.47
CA ARG A 22 -22.59 -0.60 -11.31
C ARG A 22 -22.47 -1.65 -12.41
N MET A 23 -22.83 -2.88 -12.10
CA MET A 23 -22.84 -3.97 -13.06
C MET A 23 -23.84 -5.07 -12.66
N ASN A 24 -24.53 -5.62 -13.66
CA ASN A 24 -25.46 -6.72 -13.44
C ASN A 24 -24.79 -7.97 -12.86
N TYR A 25 -25.43 -8.62 -11.89
CA TYR A 25 -24.92 -9.82 -11.22
C TYR A 25 -24.51 -10.92 -12.21
N ARG A 26 -25.33 -11.21 -13.21
CA ARG A 26 -25.01 -12.25 -14.21
C ARG A 26 -23.75 -11.91 -15.01
N LEU A 27 -23.55 -10.64 -15.32
CA LEU A 27 -22.37 -10.19 -16.05
C LEU A 27 -21.11 -10.28 -15.17
N LEU A 28 -21.22 -9.92 -13.90
CA LEU A 28 -20.14 -10.07 -12.92
C LEU A 28 -19.77 -11.55 -12.73
N CYS A 29 -20.76 -12.43 -12.53
CA CYS A 29 -20.54 -13.87 -12.43
C CYS A 29 -19.79 -14.41 -13.63
N LYS A 30 -20.18 -13.99 -14.85
CA LYS A 30 -19.51 -14.41 -16.08
C LYS A 30 -18.07 -13.88 -16.18
N ARG A 31 -17.82 -12.63 -15.79
CA ARG A 31 -16.49 -12.02 -15.84
C ARG A 31 -15.51 -12.60 -14.82
N LEU A 32 -16.02 -12.93 -13.64
CA LEU A 32 -15.23 -13.48 -12.54
C LEU A 32 -15.21 -15.01 -12.52
N GLU A 33 -15.98 -15.66 -13.41
CA GLU A 33 -16.13 -17.13 -13.49
C GLU A 33 -16.60 -17.73 -12.16
N VAL A 34 -17.56 -17.08 -11.49
CA VAL A 34 -18.11 -17.49 -10.21
C VAL A 34 -19.63 -17.66 -10.27
N THR A 35 -20.22 -18.37 -9.29
CA THR A 35 -21.68 -18.45 -9.12
C THR A 35 -22.23 -17.20 -8.43
N VAL A 36 -23.56 -17.03 -8.41
CA VAL A 36 -24.22 -15.90 -7.73
C VAL A 36 -23.96 -15.96 -6.24
N GLU A 37 -23.99 -17.14 -5.64
CA GLU A 37 -23.75 -17.36 -4.20
C GLU A 37 -22.32 -16.93 -3.83
N VAL A 38 -21.33 -17.34 -4.63
CA VAL A 38 -19.93 -16.93 -4.42
C VAL A 38 -19.77 -15.43 -4.60
N LEU A 39 -20.44 -14.82 -5.59
CA LEU A 39 -20.39 -13.37 -5.77
C LEU A 39 -20.98 -12.61 -4.57
N GLN A 40 -22.06 -13.14 -3.96
CA GLN A 40 -22.65 -12.58 -2.74
C GLN A 40 -21.67 -12.67 -1.56
N GLU A 41 -21.04 -13.83 -1.35
CA GLU A 41 -20.01 -13.99 -0.32
C GLU A 41 -18.83 -13.03 -0.51
N ILE A 42 -18.40 -12.79 -1.75
CA ILE A 42 -17.34 -11.80 -2.05
C ILE A 42 -17.81 -10.39 -1.71
N ALA A 43 -19.05 -10.03 -2.04
CA ALA A 43 -19.61 -8.71 -1.75
C ALA A 43 -19.76 -8.48 -0.23
N GLU A 44 -20.17 -9.51 0.52
CA GLU A 44 -20.21 -9.48 1.99
C GLU A 44 -18.80 -9.28 2.57
N LEU A 45 -17.80 -10.03 2.07
CA LEU A 45 -16.41 -9.90 2.49
C LEU A 45 -15.85 -8.48 2.23
N VAL A 46 -16.18 -7.87 1.08
CA VAL A 46 -15.83 -6.47 0.81
C VAL A 46 -16.45 -5.56 1.86
N ASN A 47 -17.73 -5.73 2.17
CA ASN A 47 -18.44 -4.87 3.11
C ASN A 47 -18.04 -5.09 4.58
N GLU A 48 -17.51 -6.25 4.93
CA GLU A 48 -16.86 -6.49 6.23
C GLU A 48 -15.55 -5.67 6.36
N MET A 49 -14.82 -5.50 5.27
CA MET A 49 -13.57 -4.72 5.25
C MET A 49 -13.85 -3.22 5.18
N GLU A 50 -14.75 -2.80 4.29
CA GLU A 50 -15.21 -1.43 4.07
C GLU A 50 -16.60 -1.48 3.43
N PRO A 51 -17.60 -0.71 3.89
CA PRO A 51 -18.97 -0.75 3.34
C PRO A 51 -19.04 -0.04 1.98
N LEU A 52 -18.59 -0.73 0.94
CA LEU A 52 -18.42 -0.19 -0.42
C LEU A 52 -19.49 -0.64 -1.40
N LEU A 53 -20.24 -1.70 -1.10
CA LEU A 53 -21.13 -2.35 -2.07
C LEU A 53 -22.57 -2.41 -1.56
N TYR A 54 -23.53 -2.19 -2.46
CA TYR A 54 -24.94 -2.46 -2.21
C TYR A 54 -25.60 -3.03 -3.46
N GLN A 55 -26.72 -3.73 -3.26
CA GLN A 55 -27.55 -4.26 -4.34
C GLN A 55 -28.64 -3.26 -4.73
N ASP A 56 -28.80 -3.03 -6.03
CA ASP A 56 -29.91 -2.28 -6.62
C ASP A 56 -30.57 -3.09 -7.75
N GLY A 57 -31.70 -3.74 -7.43
CA GLY A 57 -32.36 -4.67 -8.34
C GLY A 57 -31.46 -5.87 -8.68
N GLU A 58 -31.14 -6.04 -9.96
CA GLU A 58 -30.25 -7.08 -10.45
C GLU A 58 -28.77 -6.63 -10.56
N ASP A 59 -28.45 -5.42 -10.12
CA ASP A 59 -27.12 -4.86 -10.20
C ASP A 59 -26.44 -4.83 -8.83
N LEU A 60 -25.11 -5.00 -8.81
CA LEU A 60 -24.23 -4.67 -7.71
C LEU A 60 -23.63 -3.30 -7.98
N VAL A 61 -23.64 -2.43 -6.98
CA VAL A 61 -23.24 -1.03 -7.09
C VAL A 61 -22.11 -0.72 -6.13
N LEU A 62 -21.08 -0.03 -6.61
CA LEU A 62 -20.00 0.52 -5.80
C LEU A 62 -20.39 1.94 -5.36
N VAL A 63 -20.38 2.20 -4.05
CA VAL A 63 -20.88 3.48 -3.47
C VAL A 63 -20.09 4.72 -3.90
N LYS A 64 -18.81 4.55 -4.20
CA LYS A 64 -17.91 5.62 -4.67
C LYS A 64 -16.80 5.06 -5.54
N LYS A 65 -16.26 5.87 -6.43
CA LYS A 65 -15.07 5.51 -7.20
C LYS A 65 -13.86 5.36 -6.27
N LEU A 66 -13.13 4.26 -6.44
CA LEU A 66 -11.94 3.97 -5.67
C LEU A 66 -10.68 4.42 -6.42
N ASP A 67 -9.72 4.94 -5.67
CA ASP A 67 -8.37 5.22 -6.16
C ASP A 67 -7.52 3.94 -6.08
N LEU A 68 -7.69 3.07 -7.08
CA LEU A 68 -6.94 1.80 -7.18
C LEU A 68 -5.61 2.02 -7.88
N ILE A 69 -4.56 1.37 -7.37
CA ILE A 69 -3.20 1.45 -7.94
C ILE A 69 -3.18 0.94 -9.39
N ASN A 70 -2.57 1.74 -10.27
CA ASN A 70 -2.32 1.41 -11.66
C ASN A 70 -0.85 1.06 -11.88
N ALA A 71 -0.56 -0.25 -11.91
CA ALA A 71 0.80 -0.75 -12.07
C ALA A 71 1.52 -0.23 -13.32
N LYS A 72 0.78 -0.07 -14.45
CA LYS A 72 1.34 0.46 -15.70
C LYS A 72 1.79 1.91 -15.53
N ASN A 73 0.95 2.76 -14.96
CA ASN A 73 1.27 4.17 -14.72
C ASN A 73 2.50 4.32 -13.82
N ILE A 74 2.60 3.50 -12.76
CA ILE A 74 3.76 3.52 -11.87
C ILE A 74 5.01 3.05 -12.62
N HIS A 75 4.93 1.92 -13.33
CA HIS A 75 6.07 1.35 -14.06
C HIS A 75 6.68 2.32 -15.09
N GLU A 76 5.84 3.12 -15.75
CA GLU A 76 6.28 4.12 -16.73
C GLU A 76 7.01 5.32 -16.11
N LYS A 77 6.76 5.63 -14.83
CA LYS A 77 7.23 6.85 -14.16
C LYS A 77 8.28 6.63 -13.08
N VAL A 78 8.49 5.39 -12.67
CA VAL A 78 9.54 5.08 -11.70
C VAL A 78 10.87 4.79 -12.40
N SER A 79 11.97 5.04 -11.71
CA SER A 79 13.31 4.69 -12.17
C SER A 79 13.40 3.19 -12.53
N THR A 80 14.07 2.86 -13.62
CA THR A 80 14.17 1.49 -14.18
C THR A 80 15.01 0.51 -13.34
N ARG A 81 15.66 0.97 -12.28
CA ARG A 81 16.45 0.10 -11.40
C ARG A 81 15.53 -0.66 -10.44
N GLY A 82 15.55 -1.99 -10.49
CA GLY A 82 14.67 -2.90 -9.74
C GLY A 82 13.32 -3.15 -10.44
N ARG A 83 12.64 -4.21 -9.99
CA ARG A 83 11.32 -4.61 -10.50
C ARG A 83 10.23 -3.90 -9.70
N PHE A 84 9.09 -3.61 -10.34
CA PHE A 84 7.88 -3.17 -9.66
C PHE A 84 6.81 -4.27 -9.75
N VAL A 85 6.23 -4.64 -8.61
CA VAL A 85 5.17 -5.63 -8.51
C VAL A 85 3.98 -5.03 -7.75
N LEU A 86 2.77 -5.17 -8.31
CA LEU A 86 1.50 -4.91 -7.63
C LEU A 86 0.85 -6.25 -7.28
N LYS A 87 0.46 -6.43 -6.02
CA LYS A 87 -0.37 -7.55 -5.55
C LYS A 87 -1.74 -7.05 -5.14
N ASP A 88 -2.77 -7.76 -5.52
CA ASP A 88 -4.14 -7.47 -5.06
C ASP A 88 -4.27 -7.72 -3.54
N VAL A 89 -3.76 -8.86 -3.08
CA VAL A 89 -3.79 -9.26 -1.67
C VAL A 89 -2.47 -9.91 -1.27
N THR A 90 -1.99 -9.57 -0.10
CA THR A 90 -0.84 -10.26 0.53
C THR A 90 -0.95 -10.22 2.06
N PRO A 91 -0.36 -11.16 2.78
CA PRO A 91 -0.21 -11.03 4.22
C PRO A 91 0.59 -9.78 4.61
N SER A 92 1.73 -9.54 3.98
CA SER A 92 2.62 -8.41 4.27
C SER A 92 3.58 -8.18 3.11
N THR A 93 3.66 -6.96 2.60
CA THR A 93 4.60 -6.59 1.53
C THR A 93 6.06 -6.78 1.95
N ASN A 94 6.43 -6.45 3.18
CA ASN A 94 7.77 -6.77 3.71
C ASN A 94 8.02 -8.28 3.76
N GLY A 95 7.03 -9.05 4.27
CA GLY A 95 7.13 -10.50 4.36
C GLY A 95 7.33 -11.18 3.00
N GLU A 96 6.64 -10.69 1.97
CA GLU A 96 6.79 -11.16 0.59
C GLU A 96 8.23 -10.98 0.08
N LEU A 97 8.78 -9.77 0.23
CA LEU A 97 10.16 -9.51 -0.20
C LEU A 97 11.17 -10.32 0.62
N MET A 98 10.96 -10.46 1.94
CA MET A 98 11.84 -11.30 2.78
C MET A 98 11.84 -12.78 2.34
N ASN A 99 10.66 -13.30 1.96
CA ASN A 99 10.54 -14.68 1.47
C ASN A 99 11.16 -14.88 0.09
N ALA A 100 11.19 -13.84 -0.75
CA ALA A 100 11.79 -13.85 -2.09
C ALA A 100 13.29 -13.48 -2.09
N ARG A 101 13.97 -13.48 -0.94
CA ARG A 101 15.34 -12.96 -0.74
C ARG A 101 16.36 -13.43 -1.78
N ASP A 102 16.26 -14.69 -2.23
CA ASP A 102 17.22 -15.28 -3.17
C ASP A 102 17.06 -14.73 -4.60
N GLU A 103 15.95 -14.06 -4.88
CA GLU A 103 15.63 -13.46 -6.18
C GLU A 103 15.67 -11.93 -6.17
N LEU A 104 15.92 -11.31 -4.99
CA LEU A 104 15.86 -9.85 -4.85
C LEU A 104 16.97 -9.15 -5.63
N VAL A 105 16.56 -8.06 -6.26
CA VAL A 105 17.47 -7.07 -6.86
C VAL A 105 17.32 -5.75 -6.09
N SER A 106 18.44 -5.07 -5.85
CA SER A 106 18.42 -3.77 -5.17
C SER A 106 17.58 -2.77 -5.96
N GLY A 107 16.56 -2.21 -5.31
CA GLY A 107 15.57 -1.33 -5.92
C GLY A 107 14.25 -2.02 -6.28
N ASP A 108 14.11 -3.34 -6.04
CA ASP A 108 12.82 -4.04 -6.18
C ASP A 108 11.78 -3.37 -5.27
N ALA A 109 10.59 -3.15 -5.80
CA ALA A 109 9.46 -2.54 -5.12
C ALA A 109 8.19 -3.39 -5.26
N LEU A 110 7.48 -3.57 -4.17
CA LEU A 110 6.21 -4.28 -4.10
C LEU A 110 5.16 -3.41 -3.41
N VAL A 111 4.02 -3.25 -4.06
CA VAL A 111 2.84 -2.58 -3.50
C VAL A 111 1.70 -3.59 -3.40
N ALA A 112 0.86 -3.46 -2.39
CA ALA A 112 -0.37 -4.25 -2.28
C ALA A 112 -1.60 -3.35 -2.17
N GLU A 113 -2.73 -3.82 -2.70
CA GLU A 113 -4.03 -3.18 -2.47
C GLU A 113 -4.59 -3.53 -1.09
N ILE A 114 -4.36 -4.76 -0.64
CA ILE A 114 -4.83 -5.28 0.65
C ILE A 114 -3.70 -6.02 1.36
N GLN A 115 -3.44 -5.66 2.62
CA GLN A 115 -2.61 -6.44 3.54
C GLN A 115 -3.47 -7.05 4.64
N THR A 116 -3.37 -8.37 4.83
CA THR A 116 -4.14 -9.07 5.88
C THR A 116 -3.40 -9.17 7.21
N GLN A 117 -2.07 -9.02 7.20
CA GLN A 117 -1.20 -9.10 8.38
C GLN A 117 -0.13 -8.00 8.33
N GLY A 118 -0.57 -6.75 8.08
CA GLY A 118 0.31 -5.59 8.08
C GLY A 118 1.03 -5.42 9.41
N ARG A 119 2.35 -5.15 9.37
CA ARG A 119 3.19 -5.03 10.57
C ARG A 119 3.67 -3.61 10.76
N SER A 120 3.89 -3.24 12.02
CA SER A 120 4.54 -1.99 12.39
C SER A 120 5.63 -2.23 13.43
N LEU A 121 6.42 -1.22 13.72
CA LEU A 121 7.40 -1.27 14.81
C LEU A 121 6.69 -1.61 16.14
N ARG A 122 7.29 -2.44 16.97
CA ARG A 122 6.77 -2.95 18.25
C ARG A 122 5.67 -4.01 18.11
N GLY A 123 5.51 -4.64 16.95
CA GLY A 123 4.59 -5.75 16.75
C GLY A 123 3.10 -5.38 16.72
N THR A 124 2.76 -4.09 16.65
CA THR A 124 1.37 -3.67 16.43
C THR A 124 1.01 -3.85 14.94
N GLN A 125 -0.27 -4.06 14.67
CA GLN A 125 -0.76 -4.18 13.30
C GLN A 125 -0.80 -2.81 12.62
N TRP A 126 -0.43 -2.76 11.33
CA TRP A 126 -0.74 -1.66 10.43
C TRP A 126 -2.11 -1.93 9.81
N LEU A 127 -3.10 -1.13 10.20
CA LEU A 127 -4.46 -1.25 9.69
C LEU A 127 -4.58 -0.56 8.33
N THR A 128 -5.32 -1.19 7.42
CA THR A 128 -5.55 -0.70 6.06
C THR A 128 -6.96 -0.94 5.63
N SER A 129 -7.50 -0.07 4.79
CA SER A 129 -8.74 -0.27 4.09
C SER A 129 -8.56 -0.22 2.57
N ILE A 130 -9.56 -0.69 1.84
CA ILE A 130 -9.51 -0.83 0.38
C ILE A 130 -9.42 0.55 -0.28
N GLY A 131 -8.39 0.76 -1.09
CA GLY A 131 -8.21 1.99 -1.87
C GLY A 131 -7.81 3.23 -1.06
N THR A 132 -7.42 3.10 0.22
CA THR A 132 -7.17 4.25 1.10
C THR A 132 -5.71 4.46 1.48
N ASN A 133 -4.91 3.40 1.51
CA ASN A 133 -3.52 3.45 1.98
C ASN A 133 -2.55 3.09 0.86
N ILE A 134 -1.29 3.50 1.01
CA ILE A 134 -0.17 2.91 0.30
C ILE A 134 0.52 1.93 1.23
N MET A 135 0.72 0.71 0.75
CA MET A 135 1.49 -0.35 1.40
C MET A 135 2.63 -0.73 0.47
N LEU A 136 3.72 0.01 0.59
CA LEU A 136 4.92 -0.14 -0.24
C LEU A 136 6.01 -0.84 0.55
N SER A 137 6.66 -1.83 -0.06
CA SER A 137 7.95 -2.35 0.42
C SER A 137 8.99 -2.30 -0.70
N MET A 138 10.24 -1.99 -0.32
CA MET A 138 11.37 -1.93 -1.25
C MET A 138 12.57 -2.67 -0.67
N ALA A 139 13.35 -3.32 -1.53
CA ALA A 139 14.55 -4.06 -1.13
C ALA A 139 15.82 -3.33 -1.57
N PHE A 140 16.78 -3.17 -0.66
CA PHE A 140 18.08 -2.57 -0.95
C PHE A 140 19.21 -3.42 -0.40
N LYS A 141 20.21 -3.69 -1.24
CA LYS A 141 21.38 -4.49 -0.88
C LYS A 141 22.44 -3.63 -0.21
N PHE A 142 22.97 -4.13 0.91
CA PHE A 142 24.07 -3.51 1.65
C PHE A 142 25.17 -4.52 1.93
N PRO A 143 26.45 -4.06 2.00
CA PRO A 143 27.59 -4.96 2.25
C PRO A 143 27.54 -5.66 3.62
N SER A 144 26.95 -5.00 4.63
CA SER A 144 26.79 -5.57 5.98
C SER A 144 25.78 -4.75 6.81
N HIS A 145 25.42 -5.26 7.99
CA HIS A 145 24.54 -4.56 8.95
C HIS A 145 25.06 -3.19 9.40
N GLN A 146 26.39 -3.00 9.47
CA GLN A 146 26.96 -1.70 9.88
C GLN A 146 26.57 -0.57 8.92
N HIS A 147 26.42 -0.89 7.63
CA HIS A 147 25.98 0.06 6.61
C HIS A 147 24.51 0.44 6.68
N LEU A 148 23.72 -0.19 7.57
CA LEU A 148 22.32 0.21 7.81
C LEU A 148 22.16 1.29 8.88
N LEU A 149 23.22 1.63 9.60
CA LEU A 149 23.13 2.65 10.67
C LEU A 149 22.69 3.99 10.08
N GLY A 150 21.54 4.49 10.56
CA GLY A 150 20.95 5.72 10.07
C GLY A 150 20.08 5.59 8.79
N PHE A 151 20.01 4.42 8.15
CA PHE A 151 19.23 4.25 6.92
C PHE A 151 17.72 4.50 7.14
N SER A 152 17.18 4.16 8.32
CA SER A 152 15.80 4.48 8.66
C SER A 152 15.51 5.98 8.68
N LEU A 153 16.49 6.79 9.11
CA LEU A 153 16.39 8.24 9.07
C LEU A 153 16.42 8.75 7.62
N ALA A 154 17.31 8.21 6.78
CA ALA A 154 17.37 8.57 5.36
C ALA A 154 16.06 8.25 4.63
N VAL A 155 15.46 7.07 4.90
CA VAL A 155 14.14 6.70 4.36
C VAL A 155 13.04 7.63 4.91
N GLY A 156 13.14 8.02 6.18
CA GLY A 156 12.21 8.98 6.79
C GLY A 156 12.24 10.33 6.06
N VAL A 157 13.44 10.86 5.82
CA VAL A 157 13.63 12.10 5.04
C VAL A 157 13.11 11.94 3.61
N ALA A 158 13.41 10.82 2.94
CA ALA A 158 12.89 10.52 1.60
C ALA A 158 11.36 10.50 1.56
N THR A 159 10.72 9.95 2.61
CA THR A 159 9.26 9.93 2.71
C THR A 159 8.69 11.35 2.88
N VAL A 160 9.34 12.19 3.69
CA VAL A 160 8.98 13.62 3.82
C VAL A 160 9.12 14.33 2.47
N ASN A 161 10.27 14.18 1.81
CA ASN A 161 10.51 14.80 0.49
C ASN A 161 9.47 14.37 -0.56
N ALA A 162 9.10 13.07 -0.58
CA ALA A 162 8.08 12.56 -1.50
C ALA A 162 6.72 13.24 -1.32
N LEU A 163 6.33 13.52 -0.07
CA LEU A 163 5.10 14.23 0.25
C LEU A 163 5.20 15.73 -0.07
N GLU A 164 6.32 16.37 0.27
CA GLU A 164 6.56 17.77 -0.06
C GLU A 164 6.62 18.02 -1.58
N PHE A 165 7.19 17.05 -2.34
CA PHE A 165 7.20 17.09 -3.81
C PHE A 165 5.80 17.02 -4.41
N ALA A 166 4.87 16.30 -3.76
CA ALA A 166 3.45 16.29 -4.10
C ALA A 166 2.68 17.55 -3.62
N GLY A 167 3.37 18.53 -3.01
CA GLY A 167 2.78 19.77 -2.52
C GLY A 167 2.21 19.72 -1.09
N VAL A 168 2.42 18.61 -0.37
CA VAL A 168 2.01 18.50 1.03
C VAL A 168 2.94 19.35 1.90
N ARG A 169 2.38 20.11 2.85
CA ARG A 169 3.14 21.05 3.69
C ARG A 169 3.18 20.59 5.14
N ASP A 170 4.13 21.17 5.90
CA ASP A 170 4.31 20.93 7.34
C ASP A 170 4.53 19.47 7.71
N VAL A 171 5.08 18.68 6.78
CA VAL A 171 5.44 17.29 6.99
C VAL A 171 6.66 17.21 7.89
N LYS A 172 6.60 16.42 8.95
CA LYS A 172 7.69 16.25 9.91
C LYS A 172 7.99 14.78 10.15
N LEU A 173 9.27 14.48 10.32
CA LEU A 173 9.73 13.18 10.76
C LEU A 173 9.72 13.13 12.29
N LYS A 174 8.95 12.22 12.87
CA LYS A 174 8.92 11.94 14.31
C LYS A 174 9.68 10.65 14.59
N TRP A 175 10.79 10.80 15.30
CA TRP A 175 11.63 9.67 15.68
C TRP A 175 10.84 8.60 16.48
N PRO A 176 11.06 7.28 16.27
CA PRO A 176 12.10 6.72 15.37
C PRO A 176 11.66 6.50 13.91
N ASN A 177 10.36 6.48 13.60
CA ASN A 177 9.87 5.92 12.33
C ASN A 177 8.51 6.43 11.87
N ASP A 178 8.01 7.51 12.43
CA ASP A 178 6.71 8.08 12.06
C ASP A 178 6.87 9.36 11.26
N VAL A 179 6.05 9.53 10.23
CA VAL A 179 5.85 10.81 9.55
C VAL A 179 4.53 11.41 10.04
N VAL A 180 4.58 12.67 10.43
CA VAL A 180 3.44 13.36 11.05
C VAL A 180 3.15 14.70 10.38
N ILE A 181 1.89 15.11 10.40
CA ILE A 181 1.41 16.44 10.04
C ILE A 181 0.48 16.88 11.17
N ASN A 182 0.67 18.09 11.70
CA ASN A 182 -0.09 18.61 12.85
C ASN A 182 -0.10 17.63 14.04
N ASP A 183 1.05 17.02 14.33
CA ASP A 183 1.25 16.01 15.38
C ASP A 183 0.43 14.72 15.25
N LYS A 184 -0.33 14.55 14.15
CA LYS A 184 -1.04 13.32 13.79
C LYS A 184 -0.21 12.48 12.82
N LYS A 185 -0.20 11.17 12.99
CA LYS A 185 0.55 10.24 12.14
C LYS A 185 -0.11 10.10 10.77
N VAL A 186 0.63 10.38 9.68
CA VAL A 186 0.22 10.17 8.29
C VAL A 186 0.91 8.97 7.66
N ALA A 187 2.15 8.66 8.08
CA ALA A 187 2.87 7.47 7.59
C ALA A 187 3.72 6.82 8.69
N GLY A 188 4.04 5.55 8.48
CA GLY A 188 4.95 4.78 9.31
C GLY A 188 5.95 4.00 8.47
N ILE A 189 7.18 3.90 8.96
CA ILE A 189 8.29 3.22 8.29
C ILE A 189 8.71 2.02 9.12
N LEU A 190 8.88 0.87 8.46
CA LEU A 190 9.38 -0.35 9.07
C LEU A 190 10.53 -0.91 8.24
N ILE A 191 11.75 -0.88 8.78
CA ILE A 191 12.89 -1.50 8.12
C ILE A 191 13.20 -2.82 8.82
N GLU A 192 13.19 -3.88 8.03
CA GLU A 192 13.61 -5.21 8.43
C GLU A 192 14.82 -5.61 7.57
N SER A 193 15.62 -6.56 8.03
CA SER A 193 16.75 -7.04 7.25
C SER A 193 16.69 -8.55 7.09
N VAL A 194 17.14 -9.03 5.95
CA VAL A 194 17.29 -10.45 5.65
C VAL A 194 18.69 -10.72 5.10
N GLN A 195 19.29 -11.85 5.53
CA GLN A 195 20.62 -12.25 5.07
C GLN A 195 20.62 -12.54 3.58
N GLY A 196 21.58 -11.94 2.86
CA GLY A 196 21.93 -12.27 1.49
C GLY A 196 23.08 -13.29 1.42
N GLU A 197 23.91 -13.20 0.40
CA GLU A 197 25.09 -14.04 0.27
C GLU A 197 26.26 -13.50 1.10
N GLY A 198 26.97 -14.38 1.82
CA GLY A 198 28.11 -14.01 2.66
C GLY A 198 27.71 -13.04 3.77
N GLU A 199 28.37 -11.88 3.84
CA GLU A 199 28.07 -10.81 4.80
C GLU A 199 27.02 -9.81 4.29
N GLU A 200 26.63 -9.90 3.02
CA GLU A 200 25.64 -9.01 2.42
C GLU A 200 24.28 -9.19 3.05
N ILE A 201 23.51 -8.10 3.10
CA ILE A 201 22.14 -8.09 3.60
C ILE A 201 21.23 -7.32 2.66
N PHE A 202 19.96 -7.66 2.67
CA PHE A 202 18.91 -6.81 2.15
C PHE A 202 18.19 -6.09 3.29
N ALA A 203 18.14 -4.77 3.20
CA ALA A 203 17.20 -3.97 3.96
C ALA A 203 15.86 -3.97 3.22
N ILE A 204 14.82 -4.42 3.88
CA ILE A 204 13.45 -4.38 3.39
C ILE A 204 12.77 -3.18 4.04
N VAL A 205 12.53 -2.16 3.25
CA VAL A 205 11.93 -0.89 3.65
C VAL A 205 10.44 -0.93 3.44
N GLY A 206 9.65 -1.01 4.48
CA GLY A 206 8.20 -0.88 4.43
C GLY A 206 7.76 0.56 4.73
N VAL A 207 6.90 1.11 3.90
CA VAL A 207 6.22 2.39 4.12
C VAL A 207 4.72 2.16 4.04
N GLY A 208 4.03 2.40 5.16
CA GLY A 208 2.58 2.52 5.20
C GLY A 208 2.21 4.00 5.24
N LEU A 209 1.36 4.47 4.31
CA LEU A 209 0.95 5.88 4.24
C LEU A 209 -0.57 5.98 4.04
N ASN A 210 -1.22 6.86 4.81
CA ASN A 210 -2.65 7.12 4.74
C ASN A 210 -2.92 8.22 3.71
N VAL A 211 -3.64 7.88 2.64
CA VAL A 211 -3.96 8.81 1.55
C VAL A 211 -5.41 9.26 1.62
N HIS A 212 -6.35 8.31 1.69
CA HIS A 212 -7.77 8.58 1.73
C HIS A 212 -8.38 8.17 3.06
N HIS A 213 -9.45 8.86 3.42
CA HIS A 213 -10.18 8.61 4.66
C HIS A 213 -10.93 7.28 4.64
N SER A 214 -10.98 6.61 5.81
CA SER A 214 -11.73 5.36 6.02
C SER A 214 -12.39 5.37 7.39
N GLU A 215 -13.73 5.40 7.40
CA GLU A 215 -14.52 5.30 8.64
C GLU A 215 -14.33 3.96 9.36
N SER A 216 -14.01 2.91 8.63
CA SER A 216 -13.75 1.59 9.20
C SER A 216 -12.44 1.58 10.01
N ILE A 217 -11.42 2.30 9.53
CA ILE A 217 -10.15 2.48 10.23
C ILE A 217 -10.31 3.36 11.46
N ASP A 218 -11.09 4.44 11.38
CA ASP A 218 -11.35 5.36 12.51
C ASP A 218 -11.85 4.65 13.75
N LYS A 219 -12.71 3.66 13.58
CA LYS A 219 -13.30 2.88 14.68
C LYS A 219 -12.31 1.95 15.38
N LEU A 220 -11.13 1.71 14.78
CA LEU A 220 -10.14 0.73 15.22
C LEU A 220 -8.87 1.37 15.78
N ILE A 221 -8.63 2.67 15.55
CA ILE A 221 -7.41 3.37 15.96
C ILE A 221 -7.66 4.28 17.16
N ASP A 222 -7.00 4.00 18.29
CA ASP A 222 -7.08 4.78 19.53
C ASP A 222 -6.04 5.91 19.63
N ARG A 223 -5.18 6.08 18.63
CA ARG A 223 -4.08 7.06 18.63
C ARG A 223 -4.28 8.13 17.56
N PRO A 224 -3.76 9.35 17.77
CA PRO A 224 -3.86 10.41 16.77
C PRO A 224 -3.22 9.99 15.45
N TYR A 225 -4.03 9.91 14.39
CA TYR A 225 -3.60 9.72 13.01
C TYR A 225 -4.38 10.66 12.09
N THR A 226 -3.94 10.78 10.85
CA THR A 226 -4.59 11.54 9.79
C THR A 226 -4.27 10.91 8.44
N ASP A 227 -4.96 11.34 7.43
CA ASP A 227 -4.71 11.03 6.03
C ASP A 227 -4.62 12.33 5.21
N LEU A 228 -4.19 12.22 3.96
CA LEU A 228 -4.00 13.38 3.10
C LEU A 228 -5.34 14.01 2.69
N GLU A 229 -6.39 13.21 2.53
CA GLU A 229 -7.73 13.70 2.16
C GLU A 229 -8.36 14.52 3.29
N GLU A 230 -8.29 14.08 4.58
CA GLU A 230 -8.73 14.84 5.76
C GLU A 230 -8.02 16.20 5.84
N LEU A 231 -6.76 16.27 5.41
CA LEU A 231 -5.97 17.50 5.38
C LEU A 231 -6.27 18.40 4.17
N GLY A 232 -7.19 18.00 3.29
CA GLY A 232 -7.62 18.76 2.12
C GLY A 232 -6.75 18.57 0.87
N TYR A 233 -5.86 17.56 0.84
CA TYR A 233 -5.07 17.23 -0.34
C TYR A 233 -5.81 16.25 -1.24
N ASN A 234 -6.01 16.62 -2.51
CA ASN A 234 -6.60 15.75 -3.53
C ASN A 234 -5.50 15.11 -4.37
N LEU A 235 -4.82 14.11 -3.80
CA LEU A 235 -3.70 13.39 -4.40
C LEU A 235 -4.08 11.95 -4.67
N THR A 236 -3.57 11.39 -5.76
CA THR A 236 -3.79 9.98 -6.08
C THR A 236 -2.76 9.08 -5.41
N ARG A 237 -3.14 7.84 -5.12
CA ARG A 237 -2.22 6.83 -4.58
C ARG A 237 -1.08 6.53 -5.56
N ASP A 238 -1.34 6.56 -6.87
CA ASP A 238 -0.30 6.42 -7.89
C ASP A 238 0.76 7.51 -7.78
N GLU A 239 0.35 8.78 -7.69
CA GLU A 239 1.26 9.94 -7.61
C GLU A 239 2.16 9.85 -6.38
N ILE A 240 1.59 9.60 -5.21
CA ILE A 240 2.35 9.44 -3.97
C ILE A 240 3.26 8.22 -4.03
N CYS A 241 2.79 7.09 -4.57
CA CYS A 241 3.59 5.88 -4.71
C CYS A 241 4.81 6.09 -5.63
N ILE A 242 4.64 6.79 -6.75
CA ILE A 242 5.73 7.15 -7.67
C ILE A 242 6.78 8.00 -6.96
N ASN A 243 6.35 9.04 -6.23
CA ASN A 243 7.25 9.92 -5.50
C ASN A 243 8.01 9.16 -4.41
N LEU A 244 7.32 8.33 -3.62
CA LEU A 244 7.94 7.48 -2.60
C LEU A 244 9.02 6.57 -3.18
N ILE A 245 8.70 5.84 -4.26
CA ILE A 245 9.65 4.92 -4.90
C ILE A 245 10.89 5.67 -5.38
N ASN A 246 10.73 6.81 -6.04
CA ASN A 246 11.83 7.57 -6.60
C ASN A 246 12.71 8.19 -5.50
N GLU A 247 12.11 8.82 -4.48
CA GLU A 247 12.84 9.44 -3.37
C GLU A 247 13.57 8.41 -2.51
N ILE A 248 12.96 7.26 -2.22
CA ILE A 248 13.61 6.19 -1.47
C ILE A 248 14.77 5.57 -2.27
N LYS A 249 14.60 5.37 -3.59
CA LYS A 249 15.71 4.92 -4.47
C LYS A 249 16.86 5.93 -4.48
N TYR A 250 16.54 7.22 -4.57
CA TYR A 250 17.53 8.28 -4.53
C TYR A 250 18.29 8.27 -3.18
N ALA A 251 17.57 8.23 -2.07
CA ALA A 251 18.16 8.15 -0.73
C ALA A 251 19.07 6.94 -0.59
N ALA A 252 18.61 5.74 -0.99
CA ALA A 252 19.39 4.51 -0.92
C ALA A 252 20.67 4.56 -1.79
N SER A 253 20.62 5.19 -2.96
CA SER A 253 21.78 5.35 -3.86
C SER A 253 22.84 6.32 -3.32
N SER A 254 22.42 7.29 -2.51
CA SER A 254 23.26 8.32 -1.91
C SER A 254 23.73 7.96 -0.49
N PHE A 255 23.13 6.94 0.10
CA PHE A 255 23.45 6.47 1.45
C PHE A 255 24.73 5.62 1.44
N ARG A 256 25.75 6.04 2.19
CA ARG A 256 27.06 5.41 2.28
C ARG A 256 27.49 5.18 3.73
#